data_940f487f5c0b5fb779dbd66627d2fa8a
#
_entry.id   940f487f5c0b5fb779dbd66627d2fa8a
#
_cell.length_a   1.000
_cell.length_b   1.000
_cell.length_c   1.000
_cell.angle_alpha   90.00
_cell.angle_beta   90.00
_cell.angle_gamma   90.00
#
_symmetry.space_group_name_H-M   'P 1'
#
loop_
_entity.id
_entity.type
_entity.pdbx_description
1 polymer ?
#
loop_
_entity_poly.entity_id
_entity_poly.type
_entity_poly.pdbx_seq_one_letter_code
_entity_poly.pdbx_strand_id
1 'polypeptide(L)'
;MDKNEIRALLQKMTTEEKAALLGGKTVWQTRENERLSIPSIFLSDGPHGLRKQAGAGDHLGLNASLEATCFPTAATIANSWDEKLGEELG
;
A
#
# COMPACT_ATOMS: atom_id res chain seq x y z
N MET A 1 8.42 -14.66 -3.72
CA MET A 1 9.21 -14.95 -2.49
C MET A 1 8.38 -15.82 -1.57
N ASP A 2 8.85 -16.99 -1.22
CA ASP A 2 8.15 -17.87 -0.32
C ASP A 2 8.42 -17.54 1.16
N LYS A 3 7.70 -18.20 2.08
CA LYS A 3 7.84 -17.94 3.52
C LYS A 3 9.25 -18.27 4.07
N ASN A 4 9.96 -19.19 3.47
CA ASN A 4 11.30 -19.57 3.92
C ASN A 4 12.34 -18.55 3.47
N GLU A 5 12.21 -18.04 2.25
CA GLU A 5 13.02 -16.93 1.73
C GLU A 5 12.81 -15.66 2.59
N ILE A 6 11.57 -15.34 2.95
CA ILE A 6 11.27 -14.22 3.83
C ILE A 6 11.93 -14.38 5.20
N ARG A 7 11.84 -15.58 5.81
CA ARG A 7 12.50 -15.87 7.09
C ARG A 7 14.00 -15.74 7.02
N ALA A 8 14.62 -16.28 5.96
CA ALA A 8 16.06 -16.17 5.74
C ALA A 8 16.51 -14.71 5.58
N LEU A 9 15.71 -13.90 4.87
CA LEU A 9 15.96 -12.47 4.73
C LEU A 9 15.87 -11.75 6.07
N LEU A 10 14.84 -12.01 6.87
CA LEU A 10 14.65 -11.44 8.20
C LEU A 10 15.78 -11.79 9.17
N GLN A 11 16.37 -12.97 9.06
CA GLN A 11 17.53 -13.37 9.89
C GLN A 11 18.78 -12.58 9.54
N LYS A 12 18.93 -12.09 8.31
CA LYS A 12 20.05 -11.27 7.86
C LYS A 12 19.92 -9.81 8.28
N MET A 13 18.73 -9.37 8.64
CA MET A 13 18.45 -7.99 9.01
C MET A 13 18.84 -7.69 10.45
N THR A 14 19.43 -6.51 10.67
CA THR A 14 19.61 -5.97 12.02
C THR A 14 18.28 -5.49 12.60
N THR A 15 18.24 -5.25 13.91
CA THR A 15 17.05 -4.69 14.57
C THR A 15 16.71 -3.30 14.03
N GLU A 16 17.71 -2.48 13.78
CA GLU A 16 17.57 -1.13 13.22
C GLU A 16 16.98 -1.19 11.81
N GLU A 17 17.42 -2.12 10.97
CA GLU A 17 16.89 -2.32 9.62
C GLU A 17 15.42 -2.77 9.65
N LYS A 18 15.08 -3.67 10.56
CA LYS A 18 13.68 -4.10 10.76
C LYS A 18 12.80 -2.94 11.22
N ALA A 19 13.29 -2.14 12.17
CA ALA A 19 12.58 -0.95 12.65
C ALA A 19 12.41 0.09 11.53
N ALA A 20 13.40 0.28 10.68
CA ALA A 20 13.34 1.20 9.54
C ALA A 20 12.28 0.79 8.50
N LEU A 21 12.05 -0.51 8.29
CA LEU A 21 10.98 -0.99 7.41
C LEU A 21 9.57 -0.68 7.94
N LEU A 22 9.41 -0.60 9.25
CA LEU A 22 8.12 -0.25 9.87
C LEU A 22 7.85 1.27 9.82
N GLY A 23 8.89 2.07 9.64
CA GLY A 23 8.78 3.51 9.43
C GLY A 23 8.70 3.85 7.95
N GLY A 24 7.88 4.84 7.60
CA GLY A 24 7.80 5.31 6.22
C GLY A 24 9.05 6.09 5.78
N LYS A 25 9.35 6.06 4.49
CA LYS A 25 10.25 7.00 3.82
C LYS A 25 9.52 8.31 3.50
N THR A 26 8.32 8.15 3.01
CA THR A 26 7.34 9.22 2.78
C THR A 26 6.00 8.80 3.35
N VAL A 27 4.96 9.59 3.13
CA VAL A 27 3.58 9.25 3.50
C VAL A 27 3.09 7.96 2.85
N TRP A 28 3.62 7.68 1.64
CA TRP A 28 3.13 6.60 0.77
C TRP A 28 4.15 5.52 0.49
N GLN A 29 5.39 5.66 0.95
CA GLN A 29 6.47 4.76 0.58
C GLN A 29 7.15 4.15 1.79
N THR A 30 7.51 2.87 1.68
CA THR A 30 8.40 2.21 2.62
C THR A 30 9.85 2.62 2.38
N ARG A 31 10.71 2.39 3.38
CA ARG A 31 12.15 2.58 3.21
C ARG A 31 12.75 1.39 2.45
N GLU A 32 13.64 1.68 1.53
CA GLU A 32 14.52 0.69 0.91
C GLU A 32 15.59 0.20 1.90
N ASN A 33 16.10 -1.00 1.65
CA ASN A 33 17.31 -1.51 2.27
C ASN A 33 18.27 -1.95 1.15
N GLU A 34 19.24 -1.10 0.83
CA GLU A 34 20.19 -1.35 -0.25
C GLU A 34 21.08 -2.56 0.02
N ARG A 35 21.52 -2.75 1.28
CA ARG A 35 22.38 -3.87 1.68
C ARG A 35 21.76 -5.23 1.40
N LEU A 36 20.44 -5.34 1.54
CA LEU A 36 19.69 -6.58 1.31
C LEU A 36 18.84 -6.55 0.04
N SER A 37 19.02 -5.53 -0.79
CA SER A 37 18.28 -5.37 -2.05
C SER A 37 16.75 -5.37 -1.86
N ILE A 38 16.27 -4.79 -0.76
CA ILE A 38 14.83 -4.62 -0.51
C ILE A 38 14.43 -3.27 -1.11
N PRO A 39 13.56 -3.25 -2.14
CA PRO A 39 13.13 -1.99 -2.75
C PRO A 39 12.16 -1.21 -1.86
N SER A 40 12.08 0.09 -2.06
CA SER A 40 10.97 0.89 -1.57
C SER A 40 9.68 0.49 -2.30
N ILE A 41 8.60 0.34 -1.56
CA ILE A 41 7.28 0.01 -2.10
C ILE A 41 6.37 1.20 -1.90
N PHE A 42 5.61 1.54 -2.93
CA PHE A 42 4.56 2.55 -2.85
C PHE A 42 3.25 1.89 -2.40
N LEU A 43 2.64 2.44 -1.36
CA LEU A 43 1.36 1.99 -0.82
C LEU A 43 0.28 3.00 -1.22
N SER A 44 -0.69 2.55 -1.98
CA SER A 44 -1.83 3.37 -2.38
C SER A 44 -3.00 3.12 -1.45
N ASP A 45 -3.80 4.15 -1.24
CA ASP A 45 -5.12 4.01 -0.66
C ASP A 45 -6.21 4.20 -1.73
N GLY A 46 -7.44 4.24 -1.30
CA GLY A 46 -8.58 4.58 -2.15
C GLY A 46 -9.87 4.02 -1.57
N PRO A 47 -10.81 4.88 -1.16
CA PRO A 47 -12.06 4.43 -0.56
C PRO A 47 -12.99 3.71 -1.56
N HIS A 48 -12.93 4.07 -2.85
CA HIS A 48 -13.82 3.56 -3.90
C HIS A 48 -13.05 3.24 -5.18
N GLY A 49 -11.87 2.67 -5.05
CA GLY A 49 -10.88 2.44 -6.09
C GLY A 49 -9.53 3.00 -5.70
N LEU A 50 -8.50 2.70 -6.45
CA LEU A 50 -7.16 3.18 -6.15
C LEU A 50 -7.07 4.70 -6.29
N ARG A 51 -6.42 5.35 -5.33
CA ARG A 51 -6.11 6.78 -5.38
C ARG A 51 -4.60 6.97 -5.26
N LYS A 52 -4.04 7.70 -6.20
CA LYS A 52 -2.65 8.13 -6.16
C LYS A 52 -2.55 9.60 -6.52
N GLN A 53 -1.91 10.38 -5.68
CA GLN A 53 -1.69 11.79 -5.93
C GLN A 53 -0.56 12.00 -6.96
N ALA A 54 -0.70 13.02 -7.78
CA ALA A 54 0.31 13.38 -8.77
C ALA A 54 1.57 13.99 -8.13
N GLY A 55 1.42 14.62 -6.96
CA GLY A 55 2.50 15.24 -6.18
C GLY A 55 2.82 14.50 -4.88
N ALA A 56 3.93 14.86 -4.25
CA ALA A 56 4.33 14.32 -2.95
C ALA A 56 3.64 15.07 -1.81
N GLY A 57 3.26 14.33 -0.76
CA GLY A 57 3.01 14.90 0.56
C GLY A 57 1.64 15.51 0.81
N ASP A 58 0.64 15.23 -0.01
CA ASP A 58 -0.73 15.70 0.25
C ASP A 58 -1.54 14.68 1.07
N HIS A 59 -1.63 14.91 2.37
CA HIS A 59 -2.42 14.07 3.28
C HIS A 59 -3.93 14.29 3.17
N LEU A 60 -4.36 15.45 2.69
CA LEU A 60 -5.76 15.84 2.66
C LEU A 60 -6.45 15.58 1.32
N GLY A 61 -5.69 15.16 0.30
CA GLY A 61 -6.21 14.91 -1.04
C GLY A 61 -6.68 16.19 -1.75
N LEU A 62 -6.08 17.33 -1.43
CA LEU A 62 -6.43 18.63 -2.00
C LEU A 62 -5.78 18.88 -3.37
N ASN A 63 -4.70 18.16 -3.68
CA ASN A 63 -4.00 18.25 -4.95
C ASN A 63 -4.59 17.29 -5.98
N ALA A 64 -4.21 17.47 -7.24
CA ALA A 64 -4.63 16.61 -8.33
C ALA A 64 -4.21 15.14 -8.09
N SER A 65 -5.13 14.23 -8.35
CA SER A 65 -4.89 12.79 -8.34
C SER A 65 -4.70 12.27 -9.74
N LEU A 66 -3.99 11.15 -9.89
CA LEU A 66 -3.94 10.41 -11.14
C LEU A 66 -5.31 9.78 -11.42
N GLU A 67 -5.65 9.68 -12.69
CA GLU A 67 -6.89 9.05 -13.11
C GLU A 67 -6.88 7.56 -12.75
N ALA A 68 -7.99 7.08 -12.21
CA ALA A 68 -8.20 5.69 -11.85
C ALA A 68 -9.70 5.37 -11.90
N THR A 69 -10.04 4.09 -11.90
CA THR A 69 -11.44 3.66 -11.87
C THR A 69 -12.07 4.03 -10.53
N CYS A 70 -13.19 4.73 -10.59
CA CYS A 70 -14.04 5.00 -9.43
C CYS A 70 -15.17 3.96 -9.38
N PHE A 71 -15.12 3.09 -8.39
CA PHE A 71 -16.17 2.10 -8.14
C PHE A 71 -17.31 2.74 -7.31
N PRO A 72 -18.49 2.08 -7.24
CA PRO A 72 -19.53 2.49 -6.32
C PRO A 72 -19.02 2.53 -4.87
N THR A 73 -19.63 3.36 -4.03
CA THR A 73 -19.24 3.45 -2.62
C THR A 73 -19.38 2.11 -1.91
N ALA A 74 -18.56 1.87 -0.88
CA ALA A 74 -18.64 0.64 -0.08
C ALA A 74 -20.04 0.43 0.52
N ALA A 75 -20.71 1.50 0.95
CA ALA A 75 -22.08 1.45 1.43
C ALA A 75 -23.07 0.97 0.36
N THR A 76 -22.91 1.44 -0.88
CA THR A 76 -23.72 0.99 -2.02
C THR A 76 -23.51 -0.48 -2.33
N ILE A 77 -22.24 -0.92 -2.34
CA ILE A 77 -21.90 -2.34 -2.57
C ILE A 77 -22.46 -3.22 -1.46
N ALA A 78 -22.36 -2.80 -0.21
CA ALA A 78 -22.89 -3.52 0.95
C ALA A 78 -24.43 -3.69 0.89
N ASN A 79 -25.15 -2.72 0.34
CA ASN A 79 -26.61 -2.81 0.15
C ASN A 79 -27.04 -3.90 -0.85
N SER A 80 -26.13 -4.44 -1.65
CA SER A 80 -26.43 -5.57 -2.53
C SER A 80 -26.58 -6.88 -1.75
N TRP A 81 -26.02 -7.00 -0.54
CA TRP A 81 -25.90 -8.22 0.25
C TRP A 81 -25.23 -9.37 -0.51
N ASP A 82 -24.44 -9.04 -1.51
CA ASP A 82 -23.72 -9.98 -2.37
C ASP A 82 -22.24 -10.01 -1.95
N GLU A 83 -21.89 -10.99 -1.13
CA GLU A 83 -20.52 -11.16 -0.63
C GLU A 83 -19.52 -11.42 -1.77
N LYS A 84 -19.95 -12.14 -2.80
CA LYS A 84 -19.11 -12.45 -3.95
C LYS A 84 -18.78 -11.20 -4.75
N LEU A 85 -19.74 -10.28 -4.92
CA LEU A 85 -19.51 -8.99 -5.55
C LEU A 85 -18.46 -8.18 -4.74
N GLY A 86 -18.57 -8.19 -3.41
CA GLY A 86 -17.60 -7.55 -2.52
C GLY A 86 -16.19 -8.12 -2.69
N GLU A 87 -16.06 -9.43 -2.79
CA GLU A 87 -14.78 -10.11 -3.04
C GLU A 87 -14.20 -9.78 -4.41
N GLU A 88 -15.02 -9.76 -5.46
CA GLU A 88 -14.58 -9.43 -6.83
C GLU A 88 -14.09 -7.98 -6.96
N LEU A 89 -14.67 -7.05 -6.20
CA LEU A 89 -14.26 -5.65 -6.23
C LEU A 89 -13.02 -5.34 -5.35
N GLY A 90 -12.80 -6.16 -4.29
CA GLY A 90 -11.64 -6.06 -3.43
C GLY A 90 -10.40 -6.66 -4.04
#